data_71a1b5099be7483a8bfd7d11325db74d
#
_entry.id   71a1b5099be7483a8bfd7d11325db74d
#
_cell.length_a   1.000
_cell.length_b   1.000
_cell.length_c   1.000
_cell.angle_alpha   90.00
_cell.angle_beta   90.00
_cell.angle_gamma   90.00
#
_symmetry.space_group_name_H-M   'P 1'
#
loop_
_entity.id
_entity.type
_entity.pdbx_description
1 polymer ?
#
loop_
_entity_poly.entity_id
_entity_poly.type
_entity_poly.pdbx_seq_one_letter_code
_entity_poly.pdbx_strand_id
1 'polypeptide(L)'
;MTEVKENSLIVELRTFAKLIGEEGRQAEFYRQMLKDAKPIEVVRLSEVFTDTEIKAIKKFVKPKVNECYRNATLFSHIYPEVKYVEGKMTCCGAFGIEHAWNKVGDKYVDITMELVLDRDPTKEEYMALGEYDQETVVSICSEVGFYGSVYPILYNKQKSEK
;
A
#
# COMPACT_ATOMS: atom_id res chain seq x y z
N MET A 1 -2.52 -28.55 15.82
CA MET A 1 -1.75 -27.52 15.07
C MET A 1 -2.73 -26.74 14.21
N THR A 2 -2.89 -25.48 14.47
CA THR A 2 -3.60 -24.58 13.55
C THR A 2 -2.68 -24.34 12.36
N GLU A 3 -3.08 -24.80 11.17
CA GLU A 3 -2.42 -24.37 9.93
C GLU A 3 -2.49 -22.84 9.87
N VAL A 4 -1.31 -22.21 9.86
CA VAL A 4 -1.23 -20.78 9.60
C VAL A 4 -1.65 -20.58 8.14
N LYS A 5 -2.85 -20.06 7.92
CA LYS A 5 -3.36 -19.76 6.59
C LYS A 5 -2.42 -18.77 5.92
N GLU A 6 -1.81 -19.17 4.82
CA GLU A 6 -0.96 -18.27 4.03
C GLU A 6 -1.80 -17.11 3.47
N ASN A 7 -1.20 -15.91 3.45
CA ASN A 7 -1.85 -14.73 2.88
C ASN A 7 -2.20 -14.97 1.40
N SER A 8 -3.48 -14.79 1.04
CA SER A 8 -3.99 -15.11 -0.28
C SER A 8 -3.36 -14.27 -1.40
N LEU A 9 -2.91 -13.05 -1.09
CA LEU A 9 -2.24 -12.15 -2.05
C LEU A 9 -0.84 -12.64 -2.39
N ILE A 10 -0.13 -13.25 -1.44
CA ILE A 10 1.17 -13.89 -1.70
C ILE A 10 0.98 -15.11 -2.62
N VAL A 11 -0.05 -15.90 -2.37
CA VAL A 11 -0.39 -17.06 -3.23
C VAL A 11 -0.74 -16.60 -4.63
N GLU A 12 -1.56 -15.56 -4.76
CA GLU A 12 -1.92 -14.96 -6.04
C GLU A 12 -0.69 -14.46 -6.80
N LEU A 13 0.17 -13.68 -6.15
CA LEU A 13 1.40 -13.15 -6.74
C LEU A 13 2.33 -14.27 -7.22
N ARG A 14 2.50 -15.33 -6.42
CA ARG A 14 3.28 -16.50 -6.78
C ARG A 14 2.71 -17.24 -7.99
N THR A 15 1.39 -17.32 -8.08
CA THR A 15 0.69 -17.93 -9.21
C THR A 15 0.92 -17.13 -10.50
N PHE A 16 0.78 -15.81 -10.45
CA PHE A 16 1.09 -14.95 -11.60
C PHE A 16 2.56 -15.03 -12.02
N ALA A 17 3.49 -15.06 -11.07
CA ALA A 17 4.91 -15.22 -11.37
C ALA A 17 5.21 -16.52 -12.14
N LYS A 18 4.54 -17.62 -11.78
CA LYS A 18 4.65 -18.90 -12.50
C LYS A 18 4.07 -18.84 -13.90
N LEU A 19 2.94 -18.17 -14.09
CA LEU A 19 2.28 -18.04 -15.41
C LEU A 19 3.10 -17.18 -16.37
N ILE A 20 3.80 -16.16 -15.88
CA ILE A 20 4.64 -15.28 -16.69
C ILE A 20 5.92 -15.99 -17.15
N GLY A 21 6.39 -16.99 -16.39
CA GLY A 21 7.60 -17.74 -16.69
C GLY A 21 8.86 -17.16 -16.06
N GLU A 22 10.03 -17.61 -16.52
CA GLU A 22 11.31 -17.34 -15.86
C GLU A 22 12.16 -16.27 -16.55
N GLU A 23 11.84 -15.92 -17.79
CA GLU A 23 12.65 -15.02 -18.62
C GLU A 23 11.96 -13.69 -18.94
N GLY A 24 12.77 -12.65 -19.11
CA GLY A 24 12.34 -11.34 -19.51
C GLY A 24 12.08 -10.36 -18.36
N ARG A 25 11.90 -9.08 -18.72
CA ARG A 25 11.74 -7.97 -17.77
C ARG A 25 10.55 -8.16 -16.82
N GLN A 26 9.46 -8.69 -17.34
CA GLN A 26 8.26 -8.91 -16.55
C GLN A 26 8.48 -10.00 -15.48
N ALA A 27 9.15 -11.10 -15.86
CA ALA A 27 9.50 -12.16 -14.91
C ALA A 27 10.46 -11.65 -13.82
N GLU A 28 11.44 -10.83 -14.17
CA GLU A 28 12.33 -10.19 -13.19
C GLU A 28 11.57 -9.28 -12.22
N PHE A 29 10.62 -8.48 -12.73
CA PHE A 29 9.79 -7.61 -11.91
C PHE A 29 8.94 -8.41 -10.91
N TYR A 30 8.29 -9.50 -11.34
CA TYR A 30 7.52 -10.36 -10.45
C TYR A 30 8.37 -11.08 -9.42
N ARG A 31 9.59 -11.51 -9.78
CA ARG A 31 10.55 -12.06 -8.81
C ARG A 31 10.95 -11.02 -7.75
N GLN A 32 11.13 -9.76 -8.15
CA GLN A 32 11.41 -8.69 -7.21
C GLN A 32 10.22 -8.43 -6.29
N MET A 33 9.01 -8.37 -6.85
CA MET A 33 7.79 -8.25 -6.04
C MET A 33 7.67 -9.36 -5.00
N LEU A 34 7.96 -10.60 -5.36
CA LEU A 34 7.94 -11.75 -4.43
C LEU A 34 8.98 -11.62 -3.30
N LYS A 35 10.14 -11.03 -3.59
CA LYS A 35 11.16 -10.75 -2.57
C LYS A 35 10.73 -9.65 -1.61
N ASP A 36 10.08 -8.62 -2.12
CA ASP A 36 9.66 -7.45 -1.36
C ASP A 36 8.33 -7.67 -0.63
N ALA A 37 7.50 -8.58 -1.12
CA ALA A 37 6.17 -8.84 -0.61
C ALA A 37 6.17 -9.24 0.86
N LYS A 38 5.45 -8.47 1.67
CA LYS A 38 5.33 -8.65 3.11
C LYS A 38 3.86 -8.65 3.50
N PRO A 39 3.32 -9.76 4.00
CA PRO A 39 1.98 -9.76 4.57
C PRO A 39 1.99 -8.88 5.82
N ILE A 40 1.01 -7.99 5.92
CA ILE A 40 0.84 -7.08 7.06
C ILE A 40 -0.61 -7.08 7.53
N GLU A 41 -0.82 -6.64 8.75
CA GLU A 41 -2.13 -6.45 9.32
C GLU A 41 -2.42 -4.96 9.47
N VAL A 42 -3.58 -4.53 8.95
CA VAL A 42 -4.07 -3.17 9.12
C VAL A 42 -4.97 -3.11 10.34
N VAL A 43 -4.76 -2.12 11.20
CA VAL A 43 -5.60 -1.86 12.36
C VAL A 43 -6.57 -0.72 12.08
N ARG A 44 -7.57 -0.55 12.93
CA ARG A 44 -8.48 0.58 12.84
C ARG A 44 -7.79 1.88 13.26
N LEU A 45 -8.19 2.99 12.65
CA LEU A 45 -7.68 4.32 12.99
C LEU A 45 -7.84 4.64 14.49
N SER A 46 -8.92 4.17 15.10
CA SER A 46 -9.17 4.35 16.55
C SER A 46 -8.15 3.66 17.47
N GLU A 47 -7.36 2.73 16.96
CA GLU A 47 -6.27 2.10 17.72
C GLU A 47 -4.98 2.93 17.71
N VAL A 48 -4.89 3.94 16.85
CA VAL A 48 -3.72 4.80 16.68
C VAL A 48 -4.02 6.25 17.01
N PHE A 49 -5.21 6.72 16.72
CA PHE A 49 -5.63 8.12 16.83
C PHE A 49 -6.89 8.27 17.68
N THR A 50 -6.98 9.41 18.35
CA THR A 50 -8.22 9.84 19.03
C THR A 50 -9.27 10.28 18.01
N ASP A 51 -10.53 10.35 18.41
CA ASP A 51 -11.63 10.83 17.55
C ASP A 51 -11.38 12.26 17.03
N THR A 52 -10.76 13.12 17.84
CA THR A 52 -10.40 14.48 17.45
C THR A 52 -9.32 14.47 16.35
N GLU A 53 -8.32 13.63 16.49
CA GLU A 53 -7.27 13.45 15.47
C GLU A 53 -7.82 12.87 14.17
N ILE A 54 -8.72 11.89 14.24
CA ILE A 54 -9.38 11.30 13.07
C ILE A 54 -10.20 12.36 12.32
N LYS A 55 -10.94 13.20 13.04
CA LYS A 55 -11.67 14.33 12.43
C LYS A 55 -10.72 15.32 11.76
N ALA A 56 -9.57 15.60 12.38
CA ALA A 56 -8.55 16.47 11.79
C ALA A 56 -7.95 15.85 10.51
N ILE A 57 -7.61 14.57 10.52
CA ILE A 57 -7.12 13.85 9.35
C ILE A 57 -8.14 13.95 8.21
N LYS A 58 -9.41 13.67 8.47
CA LYS A 58 -10.49 13.78 7.47
C LYS A 58 -10.61 15.18 6.91
N LYS A 59 -10.48 16.20 7.76
CA LYS A 59 -10.60 17.62 7.38
C LYS A 59 -9.43 18.10 6.52
N PHE A 60 -8.19 17.72 6.86
CA PHE A 60 -7.00 18.23 6.20
C PHE A 60 -6.58 17.40 5.00
N VAL A 61 -6.66 16.09 5.06
CA VAL A 61 -6.34 15.19 3.93
C VAL A 61 -7.45 15.22 2.89
N LYS A 62 -8.70 15.34 3.29
CA LYS A 62 -9.88 15.27 2.42
C LYS A 62 -9.82 14.07 1.49
N PRO A 63 -9.79 12.85 2.05
CA PRO A 63 -9.65 11.65 1.25
C PRO A 63 -10.84 11.47 0.31
N LYS A 64 -10.57 10.91 -0.89
CA LYS A 64 -11.54 10.75 -1.96
C LYS A 64 -11.65 9.30 -2.40
N VAL A 65 -12.84 8.93 -2.89
CA VAL A 65 -13.10 7.61 -3.47
C VAL A 65 -12.25 7.38 -4.72
N ASN A 66 -11.77 6.15 -4.91
CA ASN A 66 -10.90 5.74 -6.03
C ASN A 66 -9.56 6.50 -6.13
N GLU A 67 -9.14 7.18 -5.08
CA GLU A 67 -7.89 7.94 -5.04
C GLU A 67 -6.97 7.49 -3.91
N CYS A 68 -6.82 6.18 -3.70
CA CYS A 68 -6.01 5.63 -2.60
C CYS A 68 -4.56 6.14 -2.60
N TYR A 69 -3.92 6.23 -3.76
CA TYR A 69 -2.55 6.77 -3.89
C TYR A 69 -2.46 8.23 -3.44
N ARG A 70 -3.41 9.07 -3.88
CA ARG A 70 -3.50 10.45 -3.44
C ARG A 70 -3.76 10.56 -1.95
N ASN A 71 -4.71 9.80 -1.44
CA ASN A 71 -5.08 9.83 -0.03
C ASN A 71 -3.89 9.48 0.87
N ALA A 72 -3.20 8.39 0.57
CA ALA A 72 -2.04 7.95 1.31
C ALA A 72 -0.84 8.92 1.18
N THR A 73 -0.61 9.48 0.00
CA THR A 73 0.44 10.48 -0.23
C THR A 73 0.18 11.76 0.58
N LEU A 74 -1.02 12.30 0.52
CA LEU A 74 -1.36 13.53 1.26
C LEU A 74 -1.33 13.30 2.77
N PHE A 75 -1.73 12.13 3.25
CA PHE A 75 -1.64 11.82 4.66
C PHE A 75 -0.19 11.81 5.15
N SER A 76 0.72 11.19 4.42
CA SER A 76 2.15 11.23 4.74
C SER A 76 2.76 12.63 4.58
N HIS A 77 2.25 13.44 3.66
CA HIS A 77 2.73 14.81 3.44
C HIS A 77 2.32 15.76 4.57
N ILE A 78 1.08 15.67 5.03
CA ILE A 78 0.54 16.54 6.09
C ILE A 78 1.07 16.12 7.48
N TYR A 79 1.32 14.82 7.67
CA TYR A 79 1.83 14.24 8.91
C TYR A 79 3.17 13.55 8.64
N PRO A 80 4.32 14.23 8.84
CA PRO A 80 5.64 13.72 8.43
C PRO A 80 6.06 12.39 9.08
N GLU A 81 5.52 12.05 10.24
CA GLU A 81 5.72 10.77 10.94
C GLU A 81 5.00 9.60 10.28
N VAL A 82 4.06 9.88 9.38
CA VAL A 82 3.27 8.88 8.67
C VAL A 82 3.98 8.48 7.39
N LYS A 83 4.28 7.19 7.23
CA LYS A 83 4.83 6.65 5.99
C LYS A 83 3.74 6.28 4.99
N TYR A 84 4.08 6.40 3.73
CA TYR A 84 3.31 5.88 2.62
C TYR A 84 3.66 4.41 2.40
N VAL A 85 2.65 3.58 2.19
CA VAL A 85 2.80 2.15 1.91
C VAL A 85 1.98 1.80 0.68
N GLU A 86 2.55 1.00 -0.20
CA GLU A 86 1.78 0.45 -1.32
C GLU A 86 2.01 -1.04 -1.50
N GLY A 87 1.03 -1.68 -2.09
CA GLY A 87 1.04 -3.09 -2.40
C GLY A 87 -0.32 -3.53 -2.93
N LYS A 88 -0.85 -4.58 -2.36
CA LYS A 88 -2.17 -5.11 -2.69
C LYS A 88 -3.01 -5.32 -1.44
N MET A 89 -4.32 -5.21 -1.60
CA MET A 89 -5.29 -5.66 -0.61
C MET A 89 -6.38 -6.50 -1.28
N THR A 90 -7.04 -7.37 -0.54
CA THR A 90 -8.21 -8.09 -1.03
C THR A 90 -9.40 -7.14 -1.18
N CYS A 91 -10.20 -7.35 -2.21
CA CYS A 91 -11.45 -6.64 -2.39
C CYS A 91 -12.61 -7.57 -1.99
N CYS A 92 -13.26 -7.25 -0.89
CA CYS A 92 -14.36 -8.05 -0.34
C CYS A 92 -13.97 -9.53 -0.08
N GLY A 93 -12.74 -9.74 0.39
CA GLY A 93 -12.19 -11.08 0.69
C GLY A 93 -11.94 -11.96 -0.55
N ALA A 94 -11.99 -11.38 -1.76
CA ALA A 94 -11.83 -12.12 -3.02
C ALA A 94 -10.43 -11.94 -3.62
N PHE A 95 -10.33 -11.23 -4.72
CA PHE A 95 -9.07 -11.02 -5.44
C PHE A 95 -8.32 -9.78 -4.95
N GLY A 96 -7.00 -9.77 -5.20
CA GLY A 96 -6.13 -8.64 -4.86
C GLY A 96 -6.27 -7.49 -5.86
N ILE A 97 -6.36 -6.29 -5.32
CA ILE A 97 -6.28 -5.03 -6.08
C ILE A 97 -5.06 -4.24 -5.63
N GLU A 98 -4.49 -3.46 -6.54
CA GLU A 98 -3.44 -2.50 -6.19
C GLU A 98 -4.02 -1.43 -5.26
N HIS A 99 -3.29 -1.10 -4.20
CA HIS A 99 -3.78 -0.20 -3.18
C HIS A 99 -2.62 0.50 -2.46
N ALA A 100 -2.92 1.65 -1.86
CA ALA A 100 -1.99 2.38 -1.02
C ALA A 100 -2.66 2.75 0.31
N TRP A 101 -1.87 2.69 1.37
CA TRP A 101 -2.27 2.99 2.74
C TRP A 101 -1.12 3.61 3.51
N ASN A 102 -1.16 3.63 4.83
CA ASN A 102 -0.13 4.32 5.62
C ASN A 102 0.35 3.47 6.79
N LYS A 103 1.55 3.80 7.26
CA LYS A 103 2.16 3.26 8.47
C LYS A 103 2.44 4.38 9.46
N VAL A 104 2.03 4.17 10.71
CA VAL A 104 2.22 5.10 11.82
C VAL A 104 2.91 4.33 12.94
N GLY A 105 4.17 4.64 13.20
CA GLY A 105 4.99 3.83 14.12
C GLY A 105 5.14 2.41 13.60
N ASP A 106 4.67 1.43 14.36
CA ASP A 106 4.68 0.00 13.99
C ASP A 106 3.33 -0.50 13.44
N LYS A 107 2.32 0.37 13.34
CA LYS A 107 0.96 0.02 12.92
C LYS A 107 0.62 0.53 11.53
N TYR A 108 -0.15 -0.27 10.79
CA TYR A 108 -0.68 0.10 9.47
C TYR A 108 -2.14 0.52 9.60
N VAL A 109 -2.52 1.58 8.90
CA VAL A 109 -3.89 2.14 8.87
C VAL A 109 -4.29 2.46 7.43
N ASP A 110 -5.59 2.44 7.15
CA ASP A 110 -6.13 2.69 5.81
C ASP A 110 -7.25 3.73 5.85
N ILE A 111 -6.91 4.98 5.60
CA ILE A 111 -7.87 6.09 5.62
C ILE A 111 -8.88 6.03 4.47
N THR A 112 -8.54 5.41 3.35
CA THR A 112 -9.48 5.23 2.24
C THR A 112 -10.59 4.26 2.64
N MET A 113 -10.25 3.13 3.24
CA MET A 113 -11.24 2.15 3.68
C MET A 113 -12.15 2.70 4.78
N GLU A 114 -11.59 3.35 5.80
CA GLU A 114 -12.39 3.81 6.95
C GLU A 114 -13.08 5.16 6.73
N LEU A 115 -12.40 6.15 6.14
CA LEU A 115 -12.94 7.52 6.06
C LEU A 115 -13.72 7.80 4.76
N VAL A 116 -13.52 7.01 3.73
CA VAL A 116 -14.19 7.19 2.43
C VAL A 116 -15.25 6.10 2.20
N LEU A 117 -14.87 4.84 2.39
CA LEU A 117 -15.74 3.70 2.07
C LEU A 117 -16.56 3.23 3.27
N ASP A 118 -16.29 3.74 4.46
CA ASP A 118 -16.91 3.32 5.72
C ASP A 118 -16.85 1.79 5.92
N ARG A 119 -15.68 1.22 5.64
CA ARG A 119 -15.41 -0.21 5.75
C ARG A 119 -14.35 -0.49 6.81
N ASP A 120 -14.44 -1.67 7.39
CA ASP A 120 -13.48 -2.18 8.36
C ASP A 120 -12.26 -2.78 7.63
N PRO A 121 -11.08 -2.14 7.68
CA PRO A 121 -9.90 -2.65 6.97
C PRO A 121 -9.39 -3.97 7.57
N THR A 122 -9.73 -4.29 8.81
CA THR A 122 -9.29 -5.54 9.46
C THR A 122 -9.95 -6.79 8.87
N LYS A 123 -10.96 -6.62 8.01
CA LYS A 123 -11.65 -7.71 7.28
C LYS A 123 -10.94 -8.12 6.00
N GLU A 124 -9.96 -7.34 5.56
CA GLU A 124 -9.22 -7.59 4.33
C GLU A 124 -7.79 -8.07 4.63
N GLU A 125 -7.21 -8.80 3.69
CA GLU A 125 -5.79 -9.13 3.71
C GLU A 125 -5.00 -8.04 2.99
N TYR A 126 -3.81 -7.74 3.49
CA TYR A 126 -2.88 -6.77 2.90
C TYR A 126 -1.51 -7.39 2.68
N MET A 127 -0.87 -6.98 1.59
CA MET A 127 0.49 -7.37 1.24
C MET A 127 1.24 -6.12 0.80
N ALA A 128 2.18 -5.66 1.63
CA ALA A 128 3.02 -4.51 1.31
C ALA A 128 4.14 -4.90 0.34
N LEU A 129 4.40 -4.06 -0.64
CA LEU A 129 5.54 -4.14 -1.56
C LEU A 129 6.60 -3.10 -1.24
N GLY A 130 6.22 -1.93 -0.77
CA GLY A 130 7.14 -0.87 -0.40
C GLY A 130 6.57 0.07 0.65
N GLU A 131 7.45 0.58 1.50
CA GLU A 131 7.17 1.60 2.52
C GLU A 131 8.12 2.77 2.26
N TYR A 132 7.58 3.98 2.12
CA TYR A 132 8.35 5.14 1.73
C TYR A 132 8.04 6.33 2.63
N ASP A 133 9.06 7.17 2.87
CA ASP A 133 8.87 8.46 3.52
C ASP A 133 8.19 9.48 2.60
N GLN A 134 7.72 10.55 3.20
CA GLN A 134 7.10 11.66 2.51
C GLN A 134 7.95 12.20 1.36
N GLU A 135 9.24 12.42 1.60
CA GLU A 135 10.13 13.05 0.63
C GLU A 135 10.23 12.23 -0.65
N THR A 136 10.43 10.92 -0.52
CA THR A 136 10.49 9.99 -1.65
C THR A 136 9.21 10.00 -2.47
N VAL A 137 8.05 9.89 -1.82
CA VAL A 137 6.75 9.83 -2.52
C VAL A 137 6.41 11.14 -3.21
N VAL A 138 6.57 12.27 -2.52
CA VAL A 138 6.29 13.59 -3.08
C VAL A 138 7.22 13.89 -4.26
N SER A 139 8.50 13.52 -4.17
CA SER A 139 9.45 13.67 -5.28
C SER A 139 9.02 12.89 -6.52
N ILE A 140 8.62 11.63 -6.36
CA ILE A 140 8.14 10.81 -7.48
C ILE A 140 6.84 11.36 -8.06
N CYS A 141 5.86 11.71 -7.22
CA CYS A 141 4.60 12.28 -7.69
C CYS A 141 4.80 13.60 -8.43
N SER A 142 5.74 14.44 -7.97
CA SER A 142 6.08 15.69 -8.65
C SER A 142 6.75 15.46 -10.00
N GLU A 143 7.63 14.46 -10.10
CA GLU A 143 8.32 14.10 -11.34
C GLU A 143 7.35 13.59 -12.42
N VAL A 144 6.41 12.70 -12.04
CA VAL A 144 5.44 12.13 -12.97
C VAL A 144 4.20 12.98 -13.19
N GLY A 145 3.92 13.93 -12.31
CA GLY A 145 2.81 14.88 -12.43
C GLY A 145 1.44 14.36 -11.97
N PHE A 146 1.37 13.21 -11.31
CA PHE A 146 0.13 12.63 -10.77
C PHE A 146 0.37 11.75 -9.55
N TYR A 147 -0.69 11.46 -8.81
CA TYR A 147 -0.68 10.49 -7.73
C TYR A 147 -0.88 9.08 -8.28
N GLY A 148 0.12 8.23 -8.16
CA GLY A 148 0.08 6.87 -8.67
C GLY A 148 1.02 5.94 -7.94
N SER A 149 1.15 4.71 -8.43
CA SER A 149 2.04 3.72 -7.85
C SER A 149 3.50 4.17 -7.96
N VAL A 150 4.19 4.16 -6.85
CA VAL A 150 5.60 4.56 -6.69
C VAL A 150 6.55 3.38 -6.88
N TYR A 151 6.13 2.19 -6.48
CA TYR A 151 6.95 0.98 -6.50
C TYR A 151 7.54 0.65 -7.90
N PRO A 152 6.75 0.61 -9.00
CA PRO A 152 7.30 0.32 -10.31
C PRO A 152 8.29 1.37 -10.80
N ILE A 153 8.06 2.63 -10.45
CA ILE A 153 8.94 3.74 -10.85
C ILE A 153 10.30 3.61 -10.17
N LEU A 154 10.31 3.36 -8.87
CA LEU A 154 11.55 3.14 -8.11
C LEU A 154 12.30 1.90 -8.55
N TYR A 155 11.58 0.81 -8.84
CA TYR A 155 12.16 -0.41 -9.41
C TYR A 155 12.91 -0.12 -10.72
N ASN A 156 12.28 0.60 -11.65
CA ASN A 156 12.88 0.95 -12.92
C ASN A 156 14.08 1.89 -12.77
N LYS A 157 14.04 2.85 -11.84
CA LYS A 157 15.17 3.73 -11.55
C LYS A 157 16.38 2.95 -11.03
N GLN A 158 16.19 2.03 -10.10
CA GLN A 158 17.27 1.18 -9.57
C GLN A 158 17.89 0.29 -10.65
N LYS A 159 17.12 -0.17 -11.62
CA LYS A 159 17.62 -0.93 -12.78
C LYS A 159 18.45 -0.09 -13.74
N SER A 160 18.10 1.18 -13.92
CA SER A 160 18.81 2.10 -14.84
C SER A 160 20.16 2.56 -14.28
N GLU A 161 20.39 2.49 -12.97
CA GLU A 161 21.64 2.87 -12.28
C GLU A 161 22.68 1.74 -12.23
N LYS A 162 22.35 0.54 -12.71
CA LYS A 162 23.24 -0.63 -12.83
C LYS A 162 23.69 -0.84 -14.28
#